data_52411e35c285bc864751c88fc6f96573
#
_entry.id   52411e35c285bc864751c88fc6f96573
#
_cell.length_a   1.000
_cell.length_b   1.000
_cell.length_c   1.000
_cell.angle_alpha   90.00
_cell.angle_beta   90.00
_cell.angle_gamma   90.00
#
_symmetry.space_group_name_H-M   'P 1'
#
loop_
_entity.id
_entity.type
_entity.pdbx_description
1 polymer ?
#
loop_
_entity_poly.entity_id
_entity_poly.type
_entity_poly.pdbx_seq_one_letter_code
_entity_poly.pdbx_strand_id
1 'polypeptide(L)'
;MDFYFAYGKIEHDKSHGHIKTMNILSRKSKIFLWAKKVFNLATAVFTLTILGNQFGVSDVFAAPTPTLSAAINNANVTINGNQVINSTNKTTEFPLRLTVNTNNRTGYTATISSESNNTALVNNTSAMLAKIDSISTPSSLANLPNNTWGYRLASAPNYNPIPALAAPASFRQTTEATNGVSITDLNIGMKLASNLENGSYTNRLIFSVVTNPIDRRAVFKPGPEINQVIARVNISRANAFRRCPVTEAIKKQSLTYNVADPVESDFDVYIWPDWSWGDQSICYGSDAAKIYANPDSSYMFSSFSSVYSADLSGIDTGEVISMKGMFKDASVLNPIDISRFDTRKVQDMSEMFSGIRFFTRGTATINLNLSNFNTSNVVNMKGMFKDSSRFTDINMSSFNTSKVTDMSEMFRDAAKLTTINLSSFDFQNVTDMNGMFYQLRNLQTVVVSRFNTGKVTNFKNMFWNAAITSLNTAGFETQSATNMSGMFAGVKLATLDLSSFNTQNVTDMSGMFSGTEYLTTLYLTNFDTRNVTNFKDMFSLGSYTRDSLTRIYAKNDFNLSNAPNLRLEVFGGRRLLRTSNGSRCNISSGEQLKCLRIDRPGDPGYFTQI
;
A
#
# COMPACT_ATOMS: atom_id res chain seq x y z
N MET A 1 -20.23 15.91 -41.03
CA MET A 1 -19.34 14.88 -40.45
C MET A 1 -20.18 14.10 -39.44
N ASP A 2 -20.49 12.89 -39.74
CA ASP A 2 -21.34 12.06 -38.87
C ASP A 2 -20.46 11.07 -38.12
N PHE A 3 -20.70 10.89 -36.84
CA PHE A 3 -19.97 9.94 -36.00
C PHE A 3 -20.90 8.78 -35.60
N TYR A 4 -20.39 7.56 -35.70
CA TYR A 4 -21.12 6.36 -35.35
C TYR A 4 -20.46 5.60 -34.19
N PHE A 5 -21.27 5.03 -33.33
CA PHE A 5 -20.83 4.07 -32.32
C PHE A 5 -21.15 2.65 -32.78
N ALA A 6 -20.16 1.79 -32.78
CA ALA A 6 -20.34 0.36 -32.94
C ALA A 6 -20.28 -0.32 -31.58
N TYR A 7 -21.36 -0.95 -31.16
CA TYR A 7 -21.41 -1.80 -29.98
C TYR A 7 -21.16 -3.24 -30.40
N GLY A 8 -20.10 -3.84 -29.88
CA GLY A 8 -19.84 -5.27 -30.02
C GLY A 8 -20.42 -6.03 -28.83
N LYS A 9 -21.44 -6.85 -29.04
CA LYS A 9 -21.91 -7.84 -28.09
C LYS A 9 -21.14 -9.13 -28.33
N ILE A 10 -20.38 -9.58 -27.35
CA ILE A 10 -19.72 -10.89 -27.37
C ILE A 10 -20.73 -11.90 -26.84
N GLU A 11 -21.27 -12.76 -27.72
CA GLU A 11 -22.02 -13.94 -27.30
C GLU A 11 -21.04 -15.12 -27.12
N HIS A 12 -21.02 -15.68 -25.94
CA HIS A 12 -20.27 -16.90 -25.64
C HIS A 12 -21.09 -18.13 -26.01
N ASP A 13 -20.59 -18.91 -26.94
CA ASP A 13 -21.06 -20.29 -27.16
C ASP A 13 -20.43 -21.20 -26.09
N LYS A 14 -21.30 -21.94 -25.39
CA LYS A 14 -20.94 -22.80 -24.26
C LYS A 14 -20.26 -24.13 -24.65
N SER A 15 -19.94 -24.33 -25.90
CA SER A 15 -19.31 -25.57 -26.38
C SER A 15 -18.03 -25.26 -27.16
N HIS A 16 -16.91 -25.65 -26.58
CA HIS A 16 -15.57 -25.72 -27.20
C HIS A 16 -14.86 -24.38 -27.46
N GLY A 17 -13.81 -24.13 -26.70
CA GLY A 17 -12.91 -23.00 -26.61
C GLY A 17 -12.15 -22.61 -27.89
N HIS A 18 -12.84 -22.25 -28.95
CA HIS A 18 -12.24 -21.65 -30.13
C HIS A 18 -12.88 -20.31 -30.44
N ILE A 19 -12.05 -19.26 -30.46
CA ILE A 19 -12.44 -17.93 -30.92
C ILE A 19 -12.67 -18.00 -32.43
N LYS A 20 -13.92 -17.87 -32.87
CA LYS A 20 -14.26 -17.62 -34.27
C LYS A 20 -14.34 -16.13 -34.52
N THR A 21 -13.58 -15.67 -35.49
CA THR A 21 -13.70 -14.32 -36.06
C THR A 21 -15.11 -14.09 -36.55
N MET A 22 -15.74 -13.05 -36.04
CA MET A 22 -17.13 -12.73 -36.35
C MET A 22 -17.22 -11.86 -37.60
N ASN A 23 -17.80 -12.40 -38.68
CA ASN A 23 -18.22 -11.62 -39.84
C ASN A 23 -19.45 -10.76 -39.45
N ILE A 24 -19.31 -9.45 -39.55
CA ILE A 24 -20.43 -8.51 -39.32
C ILE A 24 -21.33 -8.53 -40.56
N LEU A 25 -22.43 -9.30 -40.46
CA LEU A 25 -23.52 -9.20 -41.43
C LEU A 25 -24.45 -8.05 -41.03
N SER A 26 -24.50 -7.04 -41.88
CA SER A 26 -25.44 -5.93 -41.77
C SER A 26 -26.88 -6.42 -41.99
N ARG A 27 -27.67 -6.54 -40.93
CA ARG A 27 -29.13 -6.58 -41.06
C ARG A 27 -29.66 -5.15 -40.96
N LYS A 28 -30.11 -4.63 -42.12
CA LYS A 28 -31.03 -3.48 -42.21
C LYS A 28 -32.33 -3.86 -41.50
N SER A 29 -32.55 -3.43 -40.30
CA SER A 29 -33.87 -3.43 -39.69
C SER A 29 -34.44 -2.02 -39.71
N LYS A 30 -35.57 -1.87 -40.43
CA LYS A 30 -36.37 -0.65 -40.52
C LYS A 30 -36.84 -0.23 -39.14
N ILE A 31 -36.23 0.77 -38.54
CA ILE A 31 -36.84 1.64 -37.55
C ILE A 31 -36.51 3.07 -37.98
N PHE A 32 -37.14 3.49 -39.06
CA PHE A 32 -37.31 4.90 -39.43
C PHE A 32 -38.77 5.23 -39.17
N LEU A 33 -39.00 6.40 -38.66
CA LEU A 33 -40.23 7.08 -38.24
C LEU A 33 -40.62 6.82 -36.77
N TRP A 34 -40.03 7.60 -35.90
CA TRP A 34 -40.72 8.39 -34.87
C TRP A 34 -39.73 9.17 -34.01
N ALA A 35 -39.09 10.20 -34.56
CA ALA A 35 -38.39 11.20 -33.76
C ALA A 35 -38.24 12.51 -34.54
N LYS A 36 -39.37 13.11 -34.93
CA LYS A 36 -39.45 14.52 -35.22
C LYS A 36 -40.49 15.11 -34.30
N LYS A 37 -40.10 15.45 -33.11
CA LYS A 37 -40.54 16.55 -32.23
C LYS A 37 -40.09 16.30 -30.79
N VAL A 38 -39.57 17.40 -30.23
CA VAL A 38 -39.25 17.64 -28.81
C VAL A 38 -37.76 17.50 -28.49
N PHE A 39 -37.06 18.50 -28.70
CA PHE A 39 -36.28 19.41 -27.85
C PHE A 39 -35.70 18.91 -26.53
N ASN A 40 -34.38 19.18 -26.37
CA ASN A 40 -33.65 19.51 -25.14
C ASN A 40 -33.31 18.37 -24.16
N LEU A 41 -32.00 18.31 -23.91
CA LEU A 41 -31.37 17.73 -22.72
C LEU A 41 -31.99 16.41 -22.23
N ALA A 42 -31.50 15.31 -22.75
CA ALA A 42 -31.68 14.06 -22.06
C ALA A 42 -30.42 13.20 -22.23
N THR A 43 -29.68 13.08 -21.15
CA THR A 43 -28.77 11.98 -20.92
C THR A 43 -29.60 10.69 -21.01
N ALA A 44 -29.51 9.98 -22.13
CA ALA A 44 -30.23 8.71 -22.27
C ALA A 44 -29.44 7.63 -21.50
N VAL A 45 -29.87 7.36 -20.27
CA VAL A 45 -29.51 6.16 -19.54
C VAL A 45 -30.46 5.06 -20.00
N PHE A 46 -29.96 4.10 -20.78
CA PHE A 46 -30.71 2.87 -21.08
C PHE A 46 -30.49 1.85 -19.97
N THR A 47 -31.42 1.76 -19.04
CA THR A 47 -31.54 0.63 -18.12
C THR A 47 -32.43 -0.42 -18.80
N LEU A 48 -31.87 -1.54 -19.19
CA LEU A 48 -32.64 -2.69 -19.68
C LEU A 48 -33.09 -3.52 -18.45
N THR A 49 -34.33 -3.34 -18.02
CA THR A 49 -34.96 -4.17 -16.99
C THR A 49 -35.58 -5.39 -17.66
N ILE A 50 -35.02 -6.55 -17.44
CA ILE A 50 -35.67 -7.82 -17.82
C ILE A 50 -36.55 -8.26 -16.65
N LEU A 51 -37.86 -8.21 -16.83
CA LEU A 51 -38.82 -8.85 -15.94
C LEU A 51 -38.75 -10.39 -16.19
N GLY A 52 -38.13 -11.11 -15.29
CA GLY A 52 -38.13 -12.57 -15.27
C GLY A 52 -39.11 -13.11 -14.22
N ASN A 53 -39.98 -13.99 -14.64
CA ASN A 53 -40.93 -14.69 -13.81
C ASN A 53 -40.26 -15.56 -12.73
N GLN A 54 -40.82 -15.54 -11.54
CA GLN A 54 -40.46 -16.37 -10.40
C GLN A 54 -40.60 -17.86 -10.71
N PHE A 55 -39.49 -18.58 -10.69
CA PHE A 55 -39.41 -19.97 -10.26
C PHE A 55 -38.20 -20.08 -9.37
N GLY A 56 -38.42 -20.64 -8.17
CA GLY A 56 -37.38 -20.79 -7.15
C GLY A 56 -36.20 -21.65 -7.64
N VAL A 57 -35.13 -20.98 -8.00
CA VAL A 57 -33.79 -21.54 -8.14
C VAL A 57 -32.92 -20.67 -7.23
N SER A 58 -32.26 -21.34 -6.30
CA SER A 58 -31.25 -20.72 -5.45
C SER A 58 -30.40 -19.71 -6.26
N ASP A 59 -30.36 -18.48 -5.81
CA ASP A 59 -29.60 -17.40 -6.42
C ASP A 59 -28.13 -17.83 -6.64
N VAL A 60 -27.85 -18.30 -7.84
CA VAL A 60 -26.52 -18.28 -8.38
C VAL A 60 -26.26 -16.82 -8.66
N PHE A 61 -25.54 -16.13 -7.77
CA PHE A 61 -25.04 -14.80 -8.04
C PHE A 61 -24.16 -14.88 -9.29
N ALA A 62 -24.76 -14.59 -10.44
CA ALA A 62 -23.98 -14.34 -11.65
C ALA A 62 -23.09 -13.13 -11.36
N ALA A 63 -21.79 -13.31 -11.48
CA ALA A 63 -20.84 -12.19 -11.37
C ALA A 63 -21.36 -11.02 -12.22
N PRO A 64 -21.32 -9.78 -11.72
CA PRO A 64 -21.85 -8.64 -12.43
C PRO A 64 -21.18 -8.56 -13.80
N THR A 65 -22.00 -8.70 -14.86
CA THR A 65 -21.49 -8.53 -16.23
C THR A 65 -20.93 -7.12 -16.37
N PRO A 66 -19.75 -6.94 -16.97
CA PRO A 66 -19.19 -5.62 -17.15
C PRO A 66 -20.17 -4.71 -17.88
N THR A 67 -20.40 -3.55 -17.32
CA THR A 67 -21.19 -2.50 -17.95
C THR A 67 -20.25 -1.58 -18.72
N LEU A 68 -20.69 -1.12 -19.88
CA LEU A 68 -19.98 -0.14 -20.66
C LEU A 68 -20.98 0.88 -21.19
N SER A 69 -20.78 2.14 -20.89
CA SER A 69 -21.44 3.25 -21.56
C SER A 69 -20.39 4.19 -22.13
N ALA A 70 -20.63 4.67 -23.36
CA ALA A 70 -19.75 5.64 -23.99
C ALA A 70 -20.58 6.67 -24.74
N ALA A 71 -20.15 7.92 -24.73
CA ALA A 71 -20.78 9.01 -25.47
C ALA A 71 -19.71 9.94 -26.01
N ILE A 72 -19.98 10.49 -27.20
CA ILE A 72 -19.16 11.58 -27.79
C ILE A 72 -20.04 12.80 -27.94
N ASN A 73 -19.51 13.95 -27.55
CA ASN A 73 -20.18 15.22 -27.83
C ASN A 73 -19.98 15.63 -29.32
N ASN A 74 -20.80 16.57 -29.82
CA ASN A 74 -20.65 17.12 -31.13
C ASN A 74 -20.61 16.08 -32.28
N ALA A 75 -21.57 15.13 -32.25
CA ALA A 75 -21.62 14.03 -33.22
C ALA A 75 -21.74 14.52 -34.69
N ASN A 76 -22.24 15.74 -34.92
CA ASN A 76 -22.29 16.37 -36.23
C ASN A 76 -21.57 17.73 -36.18
N VAL A 77 -20.51 17.86 -36.96
CA VAL A 77 -19.73 19.10 -37.04
C VAL A 77 -19.78 19.63 -38.49
N THR A 78 -20.21 20.88 -38.63
CA THR A 78 -20.18 21.60 -39.91
C THR A 78 -19.20 22.76 -39.80
N ILE A 79 -18.28 22.85 -40.74
CA ILE A 79 -17.27 23.93 -40.81
C ILE A 79 -17.53 24.78 -42.05
N ASN A 80 -17.56 26.09 -41.86
CA ASN A 80 -17.59 27.01 -42.96
C ASN A 80 -16.18 27.15 -43.57
N GLY A 81 -15.92 26.46 -44.68
CA GLY A 81 -14.62 26.44 -45.34
C GLY A 81 -14.15 27.83 -45.79
N ASN A 82 -15.06 28.71 -46.19
CA ASN A 82 -14.71 30.08 -46.59
C ASN A 82 -14.15 30.91 -45.43
N GLN A 83 -14.68 30.72 -44.22
CA GLN A 83 -14.13 31.38 -43.01
C GLN A 83 -12.71 30.88 -42.72
N VAL A 84 -12.45 29.60 -42.90
CA VAL A 84 -11.12 29.01 -42.68
C VAL A 84 -10.12 29.50 -43.72
N ILE A 85 -10.48 29.46 -45.02
CA ILE A 85 -9.62 29.90 -46.13
C ILE A 85 -9.26 31.38 -46.02
N ASN A 86 -10.19 32.19 -45.53
CA ASN A 86 -9.99 33.64 -45.36
C ASN A 86 -9.37 34.02 -44.01
N SER A 87 -9.12 33.07 -43.13
CA SER A 87 -8.42 33.31 -41.87
C SER A 87 -6.91 33.47 -42.08
N THR A 88 -6.23 34.16 -41.17
CA THR A 88 -4.78 34.45 -41.26
C THR A 88 -3.95 33.17 -41.42
N ASN A 89 -4.29 32.13 -40.67
CA ASN A 89 -3.53 30.87 -40.63
C ASN A 89 -4.08 29.80 -41.57
N LYS A 90 -5.27 30.01 -42.11
CA LYS A 90 -6.01 29.05 -42.95
C LYS A 90 -6.24 27.70 -42.30
N THR A 91 -6.24 27.69 -40.97
CA THR A 91 -6.42 26.50 -40.14
C THR A 91 -7.64 26.63 -39.24
N THR A 92 -8.22 25.49 -38.88
CA THR A 92 -9.27 25.40 -37.85
C THR A 92 -9.12 24.10 -37.10
N GLU A 93 -9.57 24.11 -35.85
CA GLU A 93 -9.73 22.88 -35.06
C GLU A 93 -11.05 22.92 -34.31
N PHE A 94 -11.57 21.77 -34.01
CA PHE A 94 -12.76 21.64 -33.17
C PHE A 94 -12.58 20.51 -32.15
N PRO A 95 -13.02 20.73 -30.89
CA PRO A 95 -12.89 19.77 -29.84
C PRO A 95 -13.98 18.70 -29.90
N LEU A 96 -13.59 17.46 -29.58
CA LEU A 96 -14.47 16.35 -29.31
C LEU A 96 -14.17 15.84 -27.93
N ARG A 97 -15.18 15.39 -27.20
CA ARG A 97 -15.04 14.78 -25.89
C ARG A 97 -15.68 13.40 -25.90
N LEU A 98 -14.86 12.38 -25.69
CA LEU A 98 -15.31 11.03 -25.39
C LEU A 98 -15.47 10.89 -23.89
N THR A 99 -16.64 10.43 -23.46
CA THR A 99 -16.93 10.04 -22.08
C THR A 99 -17.19 8.54 -22.03
N VAL A 100 -16.53 7.83 -21.11
CA VAL A 100 -16.68 6.39 -20.92
C VAL A 100 -16.91 6.10 -19.47
N ASN A 101 -17.87 5.22 -19.17
CA ASN A 101 -18.10 4.65 -17.84
C ASN A 101 -18.17 3.13 -17.96
N THR A 102 -17.34 2.42 -17.19
CA THR A 102 -17.32 0.97 -17.13
C THR A 102 -16.94 0.49 -15.72
N ASN A 103 -17.61 -0.55 -15.25
CA ASN A 103 -17.18 -1.29 -14.06
C ASN A 103 -16.19 -2.42 -14.39
N ASN A 104 -15.75 -2.55 -15.64
CA ASN A 104 -14.77 -3.57 -16.01
C ASN A 104 -13.41 -3.28 -15.36
N ARG A 105 -12.97 -4.12 -14.44
CA ARG A 105 -11.72 -3.97 -13.70
C ARG A 105 -10.46 -4.00 -14.57
N THR A 106 -10.54 -4.55 -15.78
CA THR A 106 -9.44 -4.51 -16.75
C THR A 106 -9.51 -3.28 -17.67
N GLY A 107 -10.52 -2.41 -17.46
CA GLY A 107 -10.68 -1.18 -18.18
C GLY A 107 -11.28 -1.34 -19.57
N TYR A 108 -10.93 -0.41 -20.45
CA TYR A 108 -11.44 -0.34 -21.83
C TYR A 108 -10.37 0.14 -22.81
N THR A 109 -10.60 -0.15 -24.08
CA THR A 109 -9.81 0.41 -25.19
C THR A 109 -10.75 1.21 -26.09
N ALA A 110 -10.33 2.45 -26.43
CA ALA A 110 -11.03 3.32 -27.38
C ALA A 110 -10.18 3.53 -28.64
N THR A 111 -10.80 3.33 -29.79
CA THR A 111 -10.17 3.48 -31.11
C THR A 111 -10.93 4.47 -31.98
N ILE A 112 -10.24 5.06 -32.95
CA ILE A 112 -10.79 5.93 -33.98
C ILE A 112 -10.44 5.37 -35.36
N SER A 113 -11.37 5.45 -36.30
CA SER A 113 -11.13 5.20 -37.73
C SER A 113 -12.08 5.99 -38.59
N SER A 114 -11.79 6.09 -39.88
CA SER A 114 -12.78 6.45 -40.90
C SER A 114 -13.81 5.33 -41.08
N GLU A 115 -15.03 5.63 -41.57
CA GLU A 115 -16.06 4.62 -41.86
C GLU A 115 -15.66 3.67 -43.01
N SER A 116 -14.68 4.03 -43.79
CA SER A 116 -14.14 3.24 -44.89
C SER A 116 -12.61 3.30 -44.92
N ASN A 117 -11.99 2.64 -45.88
CA ASN A 117 -10.55 2.79 -46.12
C ASN A 117 -10.17 4.12 -46.78
N ASN A 118 -11.16 4.90 -47.23
CA ASN A 118 -10.92 6.28 -47.68
C ASN A 118 -10.92 7.22 -46.46
N THR A 119 -9.77 7.79 -46.17
CA THR A 119 -9.58 8.67 -45.01
C THR A 119 -9.73 10.16 -45.36
N ALA A 120 -9.98 10.50 -46.63
CA ALA A 120 -10.18 11.88 -47.07
C ALA A 120 -11.61 12.36 -46.85
N LEU A 121 -11.79 13.66 -46.68
CA LEU A 121 -13.09 14.32 -46.86
C LEU A 121 -13.33 14.47 -48.35
N VAL A 122 -14.40 13.87 -48.87
CA VAL A 122 -14.69 13.85 -50.32
C VAL A 122 -15.75 14.87 -50.65
N ASN A 123 -15.56 15.62 -51.74
CA ASN A 123 -16.55 16.54 -52.25
C ASN A 123 -17.74 15.78 -52.89
N ASN A 124 -18.91 15.90 -52.26
CA ASN A 124 -20.13 15.22 -52.73
C ASN A 124 -20.88 15.97 -53.81
N THR A 125 -20.45 17.18 -54.17
CA THR A 125 -21.14 18.07 -55.13
C THR A 125 -20.37 18.26 -56.42
N SER A 126 -19.10 17.84 -56.50
CA SER A 126 -18.23 17.96 -57.66
C SER A 126 -18.09 16.64 -58.40
N ALA A 127 -18.25 16.66 -59.74
CA ALA A 127 -17.97 15.50 -60.59
C ALA A 127 -16.48 15.08 -60.60
N MET A 128 -15.58 15.97 -60.16
CA MET A 128 -14.13 15.74 -60.13
C MET A 128 -13.63 15.09 -58.83
N LEU A 129 -14.50 14.80 -57.85
CA LEU A 129 -14.16 14.13 -56.57
C LEU A 129 -13.00 14.81 -55.85
N ALA A 130 -12.96 16.14 -55.80
CA ALA A 130 -11.97 16.87 -55.00
C ALA A 130 -11.96 16.42 -53.53
N LYS A 131 -10.79 16.44 -52.91
CA LYS A 131 -10.56 15.84 -51.57
C LYS A 131 -9.83 16.80 -50.66
N ILE A 132 -10.09 16.66 -49.35
CA ILE A 132 -9.21 17.13 -48.29
C ILE A 132 -8.60 15.86 -47.71
N ASP A 133 -7.34 15.61 -48.02
CA ASP A 133 -6.68 14.34 -47.65
C ASP A 133 -6.35 14.27 -46.16
N SER A 134 -6.30 13.06 -45.62
CA SER A 134 -5.66 12.84 -44.30
C SER A 134 -4.18 13.16 -44.41
N ILE A 135 -3.59 13.77 -43.35
CA ILE A 135 -2.13 13.92 -43.29
C ILE A 135 -1.46 12.55 -43.34
N SER A 136 -0.24 12.48 -43.87
CA SER A 136 0.54 11.24 -43.92
C SER A 136 1.50 11.07 -42.75
N THR A 137 1.91 12.17 -42.13
CA THR A 137 2.85 12.18 -41.00
C THR A 137 2.35 13.12 -39.91
N PRO A 138 2.61 12.81 -38.62
CA PRO A 138 2.22 13.69 -37.52
C PRO A 138 2.78 15.10 -37.67
N SER A 139 1.92 16.13 -37.51
CA SER A 139 2.28 17.53 -37.70
C SER A 139 1.50 18.43 -36.74
N SER A 140 2.10 19.57 -36.35
CA SER A 140 1.37 20.61 -35.61
C SER A 140 0.33 21.29 -36.49
N LEU A 141 -0.70 21.92 -35.91
CA LEU A 141 -1.78 22.58 -36.65
C LEU A 141 -1.26 23.58 -37.68
N ALA A 142 -0.28 24.39 -37.31
CA ALA A 142 0.31 25.41 -38.21
C ALA A 142 1.06 24.79 -39.40
N ASN A 143 1.66 23.62 -39.19
CA ASN A 143 2.50 22.93 -40.18
C ASN A 143 1.73 21.88 -41.00
N LEU A 144 0.42 21.76 -40.84
CA LEU A 144 -0.39 20.88 -41.69
C LEU A 144 -0.18 21.26 -43.16
N PRO A 145 -0.05 20.30 -44.09
CA PRO A 145 -0.11 20.55 -45.52
C PRO A 145 -1.46 21.19 -45.93
N ASN A 146 -1.46 21.94 -46.98
CA ASN A 146 -2.70 22.55 -47.50
C ASN A 146 -3.70 21.46 -47.92
N ASN A 147 -4.98 21.69 -47.66
CA ASN A 147 -6.09 20.79 -47.94
C ASN A 147 -5.91 19.41 -47.31
N THR A 148 -5.48 19.43 -46.04
CA THR A 148 -5.37 18.21 -45.22
C THR A 148 -6.04 18.35 -43.86
N TRP A 149 -6.33 17.21 -43.24
CA TRP A 149 -6.92 17.11 -41.93
C TRP A 149 -6.35 15.94 -41.13
N GLY A 150 -6.52 15.97 -39.80
CA GLY A 150 -6.07 14.95 -38.89
C GLY A 150 -6.71 15.06 -37.51
N TYR A 151 -6.36 14.16 -36.61
CA TYR A 151 -6.83 14.15 -35.22
C TYR A 151 -5.65 14.17 -34.22
N ARG A 152 -5.89 14.67 -33.02
CA ARG A 152 -4.95 14.58 -31.90
C ARG A 152 -5.68 14.43 -30.57
N LEU A 153 -5.02 13.88 -29.57
CA LEU A 153 -5.43 14.11 -28.17
C LEU A 153 -5.23 15.59 -27.83
N ALA A 154 -6.12 16.16 -27.02
CA ALA A 154 -5.99 17.57 -26.64
C ALA A 154 -4.66 17.88 -25.94
N SER A 155 -4.10 16.89 -25.21
CA SER A 155 -2.79 16.98 -24.56
C SER A 155 -1.59 16.80 -25.48
N ALA A 156 -1.79 16.32 -26.72
CA ALA A 156 -0.69 16.09 -27.66
C ALA A 156 -0.44 17.33 -28.54
N PRO A 157 0.81 17.65 -28.90
CA PRO A 157 1.13 18.82 -29.72
C PRO A 157 0.80 18.62 -31.21
N ASN A 158 0.87 17.35 -31.67
CA ASN A 158 0.76 17.04 -33.11
C ASN A 158 -0.53 16.30 -33.45
N TYR A 159 -1.05 16.59 -34.63
CA TYR A 159 -2.12 15.84 -35.28
C TYR A 159 -1.56 14.57 -35.91
N ASN A 160 -2.30 13.50 -35.81
CA ASN A 160 -2.03 12.21 -36.45
C ASN A 160 -2.90 12.02 -37.68
N PRO A 161 -2.48 11.17 -38.62
CA PRO A 161 -3.31 10.74 -39.74
C PRO A 161 -4.64 10.14 -39.27
N ILE A 162 -5.72 10.39 -40.05
CA ILE A 162 -7.00 9.71 -39.84
C ILE A 162 -6.81 8.22 -40.20
N PRO A 163 -7.06 7.28 -39.29
CA PRO A 163 -6.88 5.86 -39.58
C PRO A 163 -7.98 5.34 -40.52
N ALA A 164 -7.62 4.38 -41.37
CA ALA A 164 -8.58 3.66 -42.21
C ALA A 164 -9.41 2.66 -41.37
N LEU A 165 -10.58 2.26 -41.90
CA LEU A 165 -11.42 1.25 -41.26
C LEU A 165 -10.68 -0.07 -40.98
N ALA A 166 -9.84 -0.50 -41.93
CA ALA A 166 -9.08 -1.74 -41.84
C ALA A 166 -7.97 -1.69 -40.77
N ALA A 167 -7.57 -0.50 -40.29
CA ALA A 167 -6.50 -0.30 -39.32
C ALA A 167 -6.86 0.83 -38.33
N PRO A 168 -7.84 0.64 -37.44
CA PRO A 168 -8.22 1.62 -36.43
C PRO A 168 -7.04 1.93 -35.52
N ALA A 169 -6.86 3.17 -35.11
CA ALA A 169 -5.85 3.57 -34.14
C ALA A 169 -6.43 3.62 -32.72
N SER A 170 -5.75 3.00 -31.78
CA SER A 170 -6.05 3.17 -30.35
C SER A 170 -5.54 4.54 -29.89
N PHE A 171 -6.40 5.33 -29.26
CA PHE A 171 -6.04 6.62 -28.68
C PHE A 171 -6.24 6.69 -27.17
N ARG A 172 -6.94 5.73 -26.58
CA ARG A 172 -7.11 5.59 -25.13
C ARG A 172 -7.19 4.11 -24.76
N GLN A 173 -6.40 3.74 -23.77
CA GLN A 173 -6.49 2.43 -23.11
C GLN A 173 -6.38 2.64 -21.61
N THR A 174 -7.23 1.98 -20.84
CA THR A 174 -7.18 1.92 -19.37
C THR A 174 -7.02 0.46 -18.94
N THR A 175 -6.50 0.26 -17.74
CA THR A 175 -6.25 -1.07 -17.16
C THR A 175 -7.08 -1.33 -15.91
N GLU A 176 -8.03 -0.43 -15.61
CA GLU A 176 -8.88 -0.47 -14.43
C GLU A 176 -10.28 0.07 -14.75
N ALA A 177 -11.24 -0.24 -13.89
CA ALA A 177 -12.59 0.32 -13.98
C ALA A 177 -12.54 1.85 -13.90
N THR A 178 -13.50 2.51 -14.53
CA THR A 178 -13.63 3.97 -14.40
C THR A 178 -14.24 4.29 -13.03
N ASN A 179 -13.55 5.08 -12.23
CA ASN A 179 -14.11 5.62 -10.98
C ASN A 179 -15.00 6.82 -11.32
N GLY A 180 -16.27 6.54 -11.69
CA GLY A 180 -17.17 7.50 -12.29
C GLY A 180 -17.01 7.55 -13.82
N VAL A 181 -16.79 8.73 -14.40
CA VAL A 181 -16.69 8.94 -15.85
C VAL A 181 -15.25 9.24 -16.25
N SER A 182 -14.70 8.40 -17.14
CA SER A 182 -13.42 8.67 -17.81
C SER A 182 -13.65 9.63 -18.98
N ILE A 183 -12.91 10.72 -19.01
CA ILE A 183 -12.99 11.75 -20.05
C ILE A 183 -11.73 11.73 -20.89
N THR A 184 -11.90 11.76 -22.22
CA THR A 184 -10.80 11.91 -23.17
C THR A 184 -11.15 12.99 -24.18
N ASP A 185 -10.38 14.07 -24.18
CA ASP A 185 -10.56 15.18 -25.11
C ASP A 185 -9.66 14.99 -26.33
N LEU A 186 -10.27 15.13 -27.51
CA LEU A 186 -9.61 15.07 -28.81
C LEU A 186 -9.89 16.35 -29.57
N ASN A 187 -9.00 16.69 -30.52
CA ASN A 187 -9.23 17.76 -31.50
C ASN A 187 -9.11 17.17 -32.89
N ILE A 188 -10.03 17.59 -33.77
CA ILE A 188 -9.88 17.41 -35.21
C ILE A 188 -9.41 18.74 -35.77
N GLY A 189 -8.32 18.71 -36.51
CA GLY A 189 -7.75 19.90 -37.13
C GLY A 189 -7.62 19.79 -38.64
N MET A 190 -7.71 20.90 -39.31
CA MET A 190 -7.51 20.97 -40.76
C MET A 190 -6.86 22.30 -41.21
N LYS A 191 -6.23 22.24 -42.36
CA LYS A 191 -5.72 23.43 -43.09
C LYS A 191 -6.24 23.42 -44.48
N LEU A 192 -6.84 24.55 -44.91
CA LEU A 192 -7.45 24.72 -46.22
C LEU A 192 -6.67 25.75 -47.05
N ALA A 193 -6.74 25.63 -48.34
CA ALA A 193 -6.13 26.58 -49.28
C ALA A 193 -7.18 27.13 -50.27
N SER A 194 -6.88 28.27 -50.84
CA SER A 194 -7.79 28.99 -51.77
C SER A 194 -8.02 28.26 -53.11
N ASN A 195 -7.21 27.25 -53.40
CA ASN A 195 -7.38 26.39 -54.58
C ASN A 195 -8.32 25.19 -54.33
N LEU A 196 -8.95 25.10 -53.16
CA LEU A 196 -9.93 24.06 -52.88
C LEU A 196 -11.21 24.33 -53.68
N GLU A 197 -11.69 23.33 -54.41
CA GLU A 197 -12.92 23.44 -55.19
C GLU A 197 -14.15 23.74 -54.31
N ASN A 198 -15.12 24.46 -54.88
CA ASN A 198 -16.38 24.69 -54.17
C ASN A 198 -17.17 23.39 -54.02
N GLY A 199 -17.75 23.18 -52.85
CA GLY A 199 -18.56 22.02 -52.61
C GLY A 199 -18.66 21.63 -51.11
N SER A 200 -19.36 20.54 -50.86
CA SER A 200 -19.51 19.96 -49.54
C SER A 200 -18.58 18.76 -49.39
N TYR A 201 -17.62 18.85 -48.45
CA TYR A 201 -16.63 17.82 -48.16
C TYR A 201 -17.05 17.06 -46.93
N THR A 202 -17.23 15.75 -47.04
CA THR A 202 -17.73 14.91 -45.93
C THR A 202 -16.88 13.68 -45.75
N ASN A 203 -16.78 13.26 -44.50
CA ASN A 203 -16.34 11.94 -44.06
C ASN A 203 -17.04 11.59 -42.73
N ARG A 204 -17.07 10.32 -42.41
CA ARG A 204 -17.57 9.81 -41.15
C ARG A 204 -16.46 9.16 -40.37
N LEU A 205 -16.35 9.51 -39.09
CA LEU A 205 -15.43 8.87 -38.16
C LEU A 205 -16.17 7.91 -37.26
N ILE A 206 -15.56 6.75 -37.04
CA ILE A 206 -16.05 5.74 -36.09
C ILE A 206 -15.19 5.81 -34.83
N PHE A 207 -15.83 5.99 -33.71
CA PHE A 207 -15.24 5.80 -32.39
C PHE A 207 -15.75 4.49 -31.82
N SER A 208 -14.84 3.52 -31.64
CA SER A 208 -15.18 2.25 -31.00
C SER A 208 -14.64 2.23 -29.59
N VAL A 209 -15.48 1.83 -28.65
CA VAL A 209 -15.09 1.61 -27.25
C VAL A 209 -15.46 0.19 -26.90
N VAL A 210 -14.46 -0.58 -26.48
CA VAL A 210 -14.64 -1.97 -26.07
C VAL A 210 -14.06 -2.18 -24.68
N THR A 211 -14.69 -2.98 -23.85
CA THR A 211 -14.09 -3.45 -22.60
C THR A 211 -12.90 -4.33 -22.92
N ASN A 212 -11.82 -4.17 -22.16
CA ASN A 212 -10.72 -5.11 -22.27
C ASN A 212 -11.16 -6.52 -21.84
N PRO A 213 -10.48 -7.59 -22.29
CA PRO A 213 -10.81 -8.94 -21.87
C PRO A 213 -10.84 -9.05 -20.33
N ILE A 214 -11.86 -9.70 -19.80
CA ILE A 214 -11.98 -9.93 -18.36
C ILE A 214 -11.12 -11.13 -18.01
N ASP A 215 -10.15 -10.90 -17.12
CA ASP A 215 -9.50 -12.00 -16.41
C ASP A 215 -10.43 -12.42 -15.25
N ARG A 216 -11.23 -13.46 -15.48
CA ARG A 216 -12.15 -13.99 -14.48
C ARG A 216 -11.37 -14.59 -13.33
N ARG A 217 -11.65 -14.15 -12.12
CA ARG A 217 -10.89 -14.55 -10.94
C ARG A 217 -11.79 -14.93 -9.75
N ALA A 218 -11.27 -15.81 -8.93
CA ALA A 218 -11.79 -16.09 -7.60
C ALA A 218 -11.08 -15.19 -6.61
N VAL A 219 -11.81 -14.45 -5.78
CA VAL A 219 -11.25 -13.54 -4.78
C VAL A 219 -11.87 -13.86 -3.43
N PHE A 220 -11.03 -13.98 -2.39
CA PHE A 220 -11.52 -14.12 -1.02
C PHE A 220 -12.22 -12.85 -0.54
N LYS A 221 -13.15 -13.01 0.40
CA LYS A 221 -13.63 -11.92 1.25
C LYS A 221 -12.49 -11.27 2.02
N PRO A 222 -12.72 -10.08 2.63
CA PRO A 222 -11.74 -9.46 3.52
C PRO A 222 -11.23 -10.40 4.61
N GLY A 223 -9.95 -10.26 4.96
CA GLY A 223 -9.26 -11.16 5.89
C GLY A 223 -9.98 -11.39 7.22
N PRO A 224 -10.56 -10.38 7.89
CA PRO A 224 -11.31 -10.59 9.13
C PRO A 224 -12.54 -11.51 8.96
N GLU A 225 -13.22 -11.47 7.82
CA GLU A 225 -14.35 -12.36 7.55
C GLU A 225 -13.88 -13.80 7.30
N ILE A 226 -12.77 -13.96 6.57
CA ILE A 226 -12.13 -15.27 6.37
C ILE A 226 -11.73 -15.88 7.71
N ASN A 227 -11.11 -15.09 8.58
CA ASN A 227 -10.70 -15.54 9.91
C ASN A 227 -11.89 -16.04 10.74
N GLN A 228 -13.03 -15.34 10.71
CA GLN A 228 -14.24 -15.76 11.39
C GLN A 228 -14.76 -17.11 10.85
N VAL A 229 -14.72 -17.34 9.54
CA VAL A 229 -15.13 -18.60 8.93
C VAL A 229 -14.18 -19.72 9.34
N ILE A 230 -12.87 -19.48 9.27
CA ILE A 230 -11.86 -20.45 9.71
C ILE A 230 -12.10 -20.84 11.18
N ALA A 231 -12.39 -19.89 12.05
CA ALA A 231 -12.71 -20.18 13.45
C ALA A 231 -13.96 -21.06 13.62
N ARG A 232 -14.98 -20.89 12.76
CA ARG A 232 -16.20 -21.71 12.76
C ARG A 232 -15.97 -23.14 12.28
N VAL A 233 -15.12 -23.35 11.27
CA VAL A 233 -14.83 -24.67 10.72
C VAL A 233 -13.77 -25.43 11.51
N ASN A 234 -12.99 -24.74 12.34
CA ASN A 234 -11.93 -25.31 13.17
C ASN A 234 -12.44 -25.97 14.47
N ILE A 235 -13.60 -26.62 14.40
CA ILE A 235 -14.29 -27.19 15.58
C ILE A 235 -13.48 -28.27 16.28
N SER A 236 -12.64 -29.00 15.56
CA SER A 236 -11.92 -30.18 16.07
C SER A 236 -10.38 -30.01 16.09
N ARG A 237 -9.89 -28.77 16.09
CA ARG A 237 -8.45 -28.46 16.06
C ARG A 237 -7.75 -29.02 14.83
N ALA A 238 -8.16 -28.54 13.66
CA ALA A 238 -7.52 -28.90 12.40
C ALA A 238 -6.00 -28.75 12.43
N ASN A 239 -5.28 -29.73 11.88
CA ASN A 239 -3.83 -29.76 11.84
C ASN A 239 -3.26 -29.04 10.62
N ALA A 240 -4.04 -28.92 9.53
CA ALA A 240 -3.57 -28.32 8.29
C ALA A 240 -4.62 -27.38 7.69
N PHE A 241 -4.14 -26.38 6.96
CA PHE A 241 -4.92 -25.54 6.05
C PHE A 241 -4.36 -25.76 4.64
N ARG A 242 -5.21 -26.20 3.68
CA ARG A 242 -4.73 -26.58 2.36
C ARG A 242 -5.74 -26.35 1.25
N ARG A 243 -5.25 -26.22 0.03
CA ARG A 243 -6.08 -26.20 -1.17
C ARG A 243 -6.63 -27.59 -1.45
N CYS A 244 -7.96 -27.69 -1.70
CA CYS A 244 -8.64 -28.93 -2.02
C CYS A 244 -9.54 -28.74 -3.23
N PRO A 245 -9.80 -29.83 -4.02
CA PRO A 245 -10.79 -29.78 -5.10
C PRO A 245 -12.20 -29.51 -4.57
N VAL A 246 -12.94 -28.67 -5.27
CA VAL A 246 -14.34 -28.38 -4.97
C VAL A 246 -15.21 -29.32 -5.79
N THR A 247 -16.19 -29.97 -5.14
CA THR A 247 -17.20 -30.82 -5.80
C THR A 247 -18.59 -30.34 -5.44
N GLU A 248 -19.57 -30.71 -6.23
CA GLU A 248 -20.99 -30.39 -5.94
C GLU A 248 -21.46 -30.96 -4.59
N ALA A 249 -20.88 -32.09 -4.15
CA ALA A 249 -21.13 -32.64 -2.83
C ALA A 249 -20.61 -31.76 -1.70
N ILE A 250 -19.40 -31.21 -1.86
CA ILE A 250 -18.76 -30.28 -0.91
C ILE A 250 -19.62 -29.01 -0.78
N LYS A 251 -20.05 -28.42 -1.89
CA LYS A 251 -20.84 -27.18 -1.90
C LYS A 251 -22.14 -27.29 -1.09
N LYS A 252 -22.66 -28.52 -0.92
CA LYS A 252 -23.91 -28.81 -0.19
C LYS A 252 -23.73 -29.22 1.27
N GLN A 253 -22.52 -29.32 1.77
CA GLN A 253 -22.25 -29.70 3.16
C GLN A 253 -22.60 -28.54 4.11
N SER A 254 -23.10 -28.86 5.29
CA SER A 254 -23.57 -27.87 6.28
C SER A 254 -22.49 -26.98 6.86
N LEU A 255 -21.22 -27.41 6.81
CA LEU A 255 -20.06 -26.66 7.30
C LEU A 255 -19.18 -26.09 6.15
N THR A 256 -19.72 -26.05 4.94
CA THR A 256 -19.08 -25.40 3.79
C THR A 256 -19.59 -23.97 3.67
N TYR A 257 -18.65 -23.02 3.68
CA TYR A 257 -18.96 -21.59 3.60
C TYR A 257 -18.44 -21.01 2.30
N ASN A 258 -19.32 -20.31 1.56
CA ASN A 258 -18.87 -19.47 0.45
C ASN A 258 -18.24 -18.19 1.00
N VAL A 259 -16.99 -18.01 0.69
CA VAL A 259 -16.13 -16.91 1.15
C VAL A 259 -15.60 -16.08 -0.02
N ALA A 260 -16.27 -16.15 -1.18
CA ALA A 260 -15.98 -15.28 -2.31
C ALA A 260 -16.37 -13.84 -1.99
N ASP A 261 -15.53 -12.89 -2.40
CA ASP A 261 -15.87 -11.47 -2.35
C ASP A 261 -17.06 -11.20 -3.28
N PRO A 262 -18.15 -10.58 -2.81
CA PRO A 262 -19.36 -10.40 -3.61
C PRO A 262 -19.21 -9.43 -4.77
N VAL A 263 -18.18 -8.59 -4.77
CA VAL A 263 -17.92 -7.55 -5.79
C VAL A 263 -16.78 -7.96 -6.72
N GLU A 264 -15.70 -8.48 -6.15
CA GLU A 264 -14.45 -8.72 -6.87
C GLU A 264 -14.32 -10.15 -7.43
N SER A 265 -15.14 -11.11 -6.95
CA SER A 265 -15.01 -12.51 -7.34
C SER A 265 -16.01 -12.90 -8.44
N ASP A 266 -15.51 -13.52 -9.51
CA ASP A 266 -16.33 -14.11 -10.59
C ASP A 266 -16.64 -15.60 -10.36
N PHE A 267 -15.96 -16.22 -9.39
CA PHE A 267 -16.14 -17.60 -8.99
C PHE A 267 -16.37 -17.69 -7.50
N ASP A 268 -17.18 -18.67 -7.11
CA ASP A 268 -17.30 -19.01 -5.71
C ASP A 268 -15.95 -19.50 -5.15
N VAL A 269 -15.69 -19.14 -3.90
CA VAL A 269 -14.57 -19.64 -3.11
C VAL A 269 -15.14 -20.25 -1.85
N TYR A 270 -14.72 -21.46 -1.52
CA TYR A 270 -15.25 -22.20 -0.38
C TYR A 270 -14.19 -22.48 0.67
N ILE A 271 -14.61 -22.51 1.93
CA ILE A 271 -13.84 -23.03 3.07
C ILE A 271 -14.71 -24.06 3.79
N TRP A 272 -14.13 -25.24 4.09
CA TRP A 272 -14.82 -26.35 4.77
C TRP A 272 -13.84 -27.20 5.58
N PRO A 273 -14.31 -27.94 6.61
CA PRO A 273 -13.50 -28.94 7.29
C PRO A 273 -13.46 -30.23 6.45
N ASP A 274 -12.28 -30.84 6.35
CA ASP A 274 -12.08 -32.14 5.70
C ASP A 274 -11.60 -33.17 6.70
N TRP A 275 -12.37 -34.26 6.84
CA TRP A 275 -12.14 -35.36 7.77
C TRP A 275 -11.67 -36.65 7.05
N SER A 276 -11.56 -36.63 5.73
CA SER A 276 -11.48 -37.85 4.91
C SER A 276 -10.12 -38.55 4.96
N TRP A 277 -9.07 -37.95 5.50
CA TRP A 277 -7.69 -38.46 5.44
C TRP A 277 -7.09 -38.86 6.80
N GLY A 278 -7.91 -38.99 7.86
CA GLY A 278 -7.40 -39.22 9.21
C GLY A 278 -6.73 -38.00 9.86
N ASP A 279 -6.33 -37.03 9.07
CA ASP A 279 -5.86 -35.72 9.50
C ASP A 279 -6.97 -34.68 9.33
N GLN A 280 -7.32 -34.02 10.43
CA GLN A 280 -8.31 -32.95 10.39
C GLN A 280 -7.71 -31.74 9.68
N SER A 281 -8.24 -31.41 8.51
CA SER A 281 -7.79 -30.28 7.72
C SER A 281 -8.90 -29.26 7.52
N ILE A 282 -8.51 -28.00 7.35
CA ILE A 282 -9.36 -26.96 6.79
C ILE A 282 -9.01 -26.85 5.33
N CYS A 283 -9.96 -27.13 4.46
CA CYS A 283 -9.81 -26.99 3.01
C CYS A 283 -10.30 -25.64 2.54
N TYR A 284 -9.60 -25.08 1.55
CA TYR A 284 -10.11 -23.98 0.73
C TYR A 284 -10.06 -24.35 -0.76
N GLY A 285 -10.96 -23.80 -1.56
CA GLY A 285 -10.99 -24.12 -2.98
C GLY A 285 -11.97 -23.29 -3.78
N SER A 286 -11.82 -23.35 -5.09
CA SER A 286 -12.66 -22.72 -6.10
C SER A 286 -12.57 -23.52 -7.39
N ASP A 287 -13.57 -23.37 -8.28
CA ASP A 287 -13.51 -23.87 -9.66
C ASP A 287 -12.50 -23.06 -10.51
N ALA A 288 -12.03 -21.90 -10.02
CA ALA A 288 -10.99 -21.13 -10.67
C ALA A 288 -9.60 -21.77 -10.49
N ALA A 289 -8.76 -21.65 -11.50
CA ALA A 289 -7.37 -22.12 -11.43
C ALA A 289 -6.57 -21.41 -10.34
N LYS A 290 -6.89 -20.13 -10.06
CA LYS A 290 -6.18 -19.25 -9.15
C LYS A 290 -7.15 -18.55 -8.21
N ILE A 291 -6.78 -18.40 -6.96
CA ILE A 291 -7.56 -17.67 -5.94
C ILE A 291 -6.72 -16.48 -5.48
N TYR A 292 -7.30 -15.29 -5.51
CA TYR A 292 -6.66 -14.06 -5.06
C TYR A 292 -7.05 -13.74 -3.62
N ALA A 293 -6.08 -13.30 -2.85
CA ALA A 293 -6.32 -12.69 -1.56
C ALA A 293 -7.02 -11.33 -1.75
N ASN A 294 -7.89 -10.95 -0.83
CA ASN A 294 -8.53 -9.63 -0.83
C ASN A 294 -7.48 -8.53 -0.63
N PRO A 295 -7.65 -7.33 -1.20
CA PRO A 295 -6.83 -6.18 -0.86
C PRO A 295 -6.69 -5.93 0.64
N ASP A 296 -7.74 -6.15 1.42
CA ASP A 296 -7.70 -6.23 2.87
C ASP A 296 -7.59 -7.70 3.33
N SER A 297 -6.35 -8.17 3.48
CA SER A 297 -6.05 -9.50 4.03
C SER A 297 -5.63 -9.43 5.51
N SER A 298 -6.03 -8.35 6.21
CA SER A 298 -5.76 -8.17 7.63
C SER A 298 -6.30 -9.33 8.46
N TYR A 299 -5.51 -9.83 9.40
CA TYR A 299 -5.88 -10.91 10.34
C TYR A 299 -6.35 -12.22 9.71
N MET A 300 -6.18 -12.43 8.39
CA MET A 300 -6.75 -13.57 7.65
C MET A 300 -6.45 -14.93 8.30
N PHE A 301 -5.23 -15.14 8.78
CA PHE A 301 -4.76 -16.36 9.44
C PHE A 301 -4.39 -16.12 10.90
N SER A 302 -4.96 -15.09 11.53
CA SER A 302 -4.67 -14.84 12.95
C SER A 302 -5.22 -15.97 13.81
N SER A 303 -4.55 -16.19 14.94
CA SER A 303 -4.96 -17.22 15.92
C SER A 303 -5.02 -18.65 15.37
N PHE A 304 -4.24 -18.99 14.33
CA PHE A 304 -3.99 -20.36 13.92
C PHE A 304 -3.24 -21.13 15.02
N SER A 305 -3.91 -21.37 16.15
CA SER A 305 -3.31 -21.97 17.34
C SER A 305 -3.22 -23.49 17.29
N SER A 306 -3.94 -24.15 16.37
CA SER A 306 -3.93 -25.60 16.17
C SER A 306 -3.42 -26.05 14.80
N VAL A 307 -3.33 -25.15 13.83
CA VAL A 307 -2.92 -25.45 12.44
C VAL A 307 -1.40 -25.52 12.35
N TYR A 308 -0.83 -26.72 12.25
CA TYR A 308 0.63 -26.94 12.20
C TYR A 308 1.22 -26.68 10.82
N SER A 309 0.44 -26.83 9.75
CA SER A 309 0.89 -26.55 8.38
C SER A 309 -0.15 -25.78 7.60
N ALA A 310 0.32 -24.88 6.74
CA ALA A 310 -0.55 -24.14 5.83
C ALA A 310 0.07 -24.13 4.43
N ASP A 311 -0.67 -24.70 3.47
CA ASP A 311 -0.37 -24.54 2.05
C ASP A 311 -1.04 -23.28 1.52
N LEU A 312 -0.28 -22.21 1.40
CA LEU A 312 -0.72 -20.91 0.89
C LEU A 312 -0.32 -20.70 -0.59
N SER A 313 0.26 -21.72 -1.22
CA SER A 313 0.80 -21.62 -2.58
C SER A 313 -0.27 -21.36 -3.66
N GLY A 314 -1.51 -21.71 -3.37
CA GLY A 314 -2.68 -21.48 -4.23
C GLY A 314 -3.30 -20.09 -4.09
N ILE A 315 -2.77 -19.22 -3.23
CA ILE A 315 -3.31 -17.89 -2.94
C ILE A 315 -2.38 -16.83 -3.55
N ASP A 316 -2.90 -16.05 -4.48
CA ASP A 316 -2.19 -14.90 -5.06
C ASP A 316 -2.39 -13.67 -4.17
N THR A 317 -1.29 -13.05 -3.75
CA THR A 317 -1.30 -11.87 -2.88
C THR A 317 -0.93 -10.58 -3.61
N GLY A 318 -0.82 -10.59 -4.94
CA GLY A 318 -0.36 -9.44 -5.74
C GLY A 318 -1.26 -8.20 -5.69
N GLU A 319 -2.51 -8.34 -5.23
CA GLU A 319 -3.46 -7.23 -5.06
C GLU A 319 -3.60 -6.77 -3.61
N VAL A 320 -2.91 -7.40 -2.66
CA VAL A 320 -3.04 -7.10 -1.23
C VAL A 320 -2.42 -5.74 -0.90
N ILE A 321 -3.19 -4.92 -0.20
CA ILE A 321 -2.80 -3.59 0.31
C ILE A 321 -2.49 -3.66 1.81
N SER A 322 -3.26 -4.45 2.58
CA SER A 322 -3.05 -4.63 4.01
C SER A 322 -2.83 -6.10 4.38
N MET A 323 -1.69 -6.37 5.02
CA MET A 323 -1.37 -7.65 5.68
C MET A 323 -1.29 -7.49 7.21
N LYS A 324 -1.96 -6.46 7.75
CA LYS A 324 -1.97 -6.19 9.18
C LYS A 324 -2.40 -7.42 9.98
N GLY A 325 -1.57 -7.86 10.92
CA GLY A 325 -1.86 -9.00 11.79
C GLY A 325 -2.16 -10.31 11.07
N MET A 326 -1.78 -10.47 9.79
CA MET A 326 -2.20 -11.62 8.97
C MET A 326 -1.92 -12.97 9.62
N PHE A 327 -0.79 -13.11 10.32
CA PHE A 327 -0.40 -14.31 11.08
C PHE A 327 -0.31 -14.04 12.60
N LYS A 328 -1.01 -13.02 13.09
CA LYS A 328 -0.98 -12.69 14.52
C LYS A 328 -1.45 -13.88 15.35
N ASP A 329 -0.69 -14.22 16.40
CA ASP A 329 -0.95 -15.34 17.31
C ASP A 329 -1.02 -16.73 16.62
N ALA A 330 -0.54 -16.87 15.38
CA ALA A 330 -0.47 -18.14 14.65
C ALA A 330 0.72 -19.00 15.12
N SER A 331 0.73 -19.35 16.38
CA SER A 331 1.93 -19.82 17.10
C SER A 331 2.39 -21.22 16.77
N VAL A 332 1.57 -22.05 16.13
CA VAL A 332 1.92 -23.45 15.82
C VAL A 332 2.34 -23.67 14.36
N LEU A 333 2.14 -22.71 13.49
CA LEU A 333 2.61 -22.79 12.10
C LEU A 333 4.13 -22.95 12.04
N ASN A 334 4.61 -24.07 11.47
CA ASN A 334 6.02 -24.31 11.27
C ASN A 334 6.26 -25.40 10.19
N PRO A 335 6.88 -25.06 9.03
CA PRO A 335 7.26 -23.73 8.61
C PRO A 335 6.06 -22.88 8.15
N ILE A 336 6.21 -21.55 8.20
CA ILE A 336 5.31 -20.62 7.50
C ILE A 336 5.90 -20.42 6.10
N ASP A 337 5.32 -21.08 5.09
CA ASP A 337 5.78 -20.89 3.70
C ASP A 337 5.06 -19.70 3.05
N ILE A 338 5.78 -18.58 2.97
CA ILE A 338 5.36 -17.33 2.35
C ILE A 338 6.28 -16.95 1.18
N SER A 339 7.03 -17.92 0.66
CA SER A 339 8.02 -17.71 -0.42
C SER A 339 7.38 -17.19 -1.72
N ARG A 340 6.08 -17.44 -1.91
CA ARG A 340 5.30 -17.00 -3.09
C ARG A 340 4.50 -15.71 -2.88
N PHE A 341 4.60 -15.10 -1.70
CA PHE A 341 3.87 -13.86 -1.43
C PHE A 341 4.43 -12.71 -2.29
N ASP A 342 3.55 -12.09 -3.04
CA ASP A 342 3.82 -10.82 -3.72
C ASP A 342 3.35 -9.68 -2.82
N THR A 343 4.30 -8.88 -2.35
CA THR A 343 4.03 -7.80 -1.39
C THR A 343 4.22 -6.41 -1.98
N ARG A 344 4.35 -6.29 -3.31
CA ARG A 344 4.65 -5.03 -4.00
C ARG A 344 3.63 -3.92 -3.76
N LYS A 345 2.36 -4.26 -3.51
CA LYS A 345 1.27 -3.29 -3.24
C LYS A 345 0.99 -3.07 -1.76
N VAL A 346 1.62 -3.83 -0.87
CA VAL A 346 1.34 -3.79 0.56
C VAL A 346 1.81 -2.47 1.17
N GLN A 347 0.93 -1.82 1.92
CA GLN A 347 1.16 -0.57 2.64
C GLN A 347 1.20 -0.75 4.16
N ASP A 348 0.45 -1.71 4.69
CA ASP A 348 0.38 -2.00 6.14
C ASP A 348 0.80 -3.44 6.44
N MET A 349 1.92 -3.60 7.15
CA MET A 349 2.43 -4.86 7.68
C MET A 349 2.44 -4.86 9.22
N SER A 350 1.70 -3.95 9.85
CA SER A 350 1.67 -3.87 11.32
C SER A 350 1.19 -5.18 11.92
N GLU A 351 1.83 -5.61 13.00
CA GLU A 351 1.52 -6.84 13.75
C GLU A 351 1.50 -8.14 12.93
N MET A 352 2.01 -8.15 11.66
CA MET A 352 1.85 -9.30 10.75
C MET A 352 2.28 -10.64 11.35
N PHE A 353 3.35 -10.67 12.12
CA PHE A 353 3.87 -11.86 12.82
C PHE A 353 3.90 -11.67 14.34
N SER A 354 3.04 -10.81 14.87
CA SER A 354 2.96 -10.58 16.32
C SER A 354 2.43 -11.82 17.05
N GLY A 355 2.90 -12.06 18.27
CA GLY A 355 2.37 -13.11 19.13
C GLY A 355 2.77 -14.54 18.73
N ILE A 356 3.77 -14.74 17.89
CA ILE A 356 4.28 -16.08 17.55
C ILE A 356 5.09 -16.64 18.72
N ARG A 357 4.41 -17.32 19.65
CA ARG A 357 4.96 -17.76 20.96
C ARG A 357 5.02 -19.28 21.08
N PHE A 358 5.73 -19.75 22.09
CA PHE A 358 5.68 -21.15 22.51
C PHE A 358 4.44 -21.39 23.38
N PHE A 359 3.53 -22.26 22.93
CA PHE A 359 2.39 -22.71 23.75
C PHE A 359 2.67 -23.99 24.52
N THR A 360 3.62 -24.82 24.05
CA THR A 360 3.97 -26.08 24.69
C THR A 360 5.49 -26.28 24.75
N ARG A 361 5.98 -27.07 25.73
CA ARG A 361 7.39 -27.50 25.77
C ARG A 361 7.69 -28.31 24.50
N GLY A 362 8.68 -27.91 23.71
CA GLY A 362 9.19 -28.67 22.55
C GLY A 362 8.79 -28.13 21.17
N THR A 363 8.13 -26.99 21.07
CA THR A 363 7.93 -26.33 19.76
C THR A 363 9.26 -25.77 19.24
N ALA A 364 9.59 -26.09 17.97
CA ALA A 364 10.83 -25.67 17.34
C ALA A 364 10.90 -24.14 17.19
N THR A 365 12.11 -23.61 17.24
CA THR A 365 12.40 -22.22 16.83
C THR A 365 12.18 -22.05 15.33
N ILE A 366 11.97 -20.81 14.90
CA ILE A 366 11.74 -20.45 13.48
C ILE A 366 12.84 -19.48 13.03
N ASN A 367 13.47 -19.80 11.92
CA ASN A 367 14.25 -18.86 11.14
C ASN A 367 13.33 -18.32 10.04
N LEU A 368 12.90 -17.06 10.18
CA LEU A 368 11.93 -16.45 9.28
C LEU A 368 12.66 -15.79 8.11
N ASN A 369 12.42 -16.30 6.90
CA ASN A 369 13.01 -15.71 5.69
C ASN A 369 12.00 -14.82 4.97
N LEU A 370 12.27 -13.51 4.93
CA LEU A 370 11.47 -12.49 4.25
C LEU A 370 12.22 -11.86 3.08
N SER A 371 13.27 -12.51 2.56
CA SER A 371 14.11 -11.97 1.48
C SER A 371 13.36 -11.80 0.13
N ASN A 372 12.17 -12.40 -0.01
CA ASN A 372 11.27 -12.20 -1.15
C ASN A 372 10.31 -11.02 -0.99
N PHE A 373 10.22 -10.41 0.20
CA PHE A 373 9.28 -9.31 0.44
C PHE A 373 9.78 -8.00 -0.19
N ASN A 374 8.92 -7.39 -0.99
CA ASN A 374 9.09 -6.03 -1.46
C ASN A 374 8.32 -5.09 -0.53
N THR A 375 9.02 -4.30 0.26
CA THR A 375 8.42 -3.38 1.25
C THR A 375 8.44 -1.92 0.81
N SER A 376 8.75 -1.64 -0.47
CA SER A 376 8.92 -0.27 -0.98
C SER A 376 7.67 0.61 -0.91
N ASN A 377 6.49 0.03 -0.69
CA ASN A 377 5.23 0.74 -0.48
C ASN A 377 4.73 0.70 0.96
N VAL A 378 5.42 0.02 1.86
CA VAL A 378 4.99 -0.12 3.26
C VAL A 378 5.20 1.19 4.01
N VAL A 379 4.16 1.63 4.70
CA VAL A 379 4.13 2.85 5.52
C VAL A 379 4.11 2.52 7.01
N ASN A 380 3.56 1.36 7.38
CA ASN A 380 3.36 0.96 8.77
C ASN A 380 3.94 -0.44 9.05
N MET A 381 4.92 -0.50 9.95
CA MET A 381 5.54 -1.75 10.44
C MET A 381 5.43 -1.90 11.97
N LYS A 382 4.49 -1.16 12.60
CA LYS A 382 4.27 -1.22 14.04
C LYS A 382 4.08 -2.65 14.52
N GLY A 383 4.86 -3.05 15.52
CA GLY A 383 4.71 -4.34 16.20
C GLY A 383 4.83 -5.57 15.29
N MET A 384 5.46 -5.47 14.10
CA MET A 384 5.47 -6.55 13.10
C MET A 384 5.91 -7.90 13.67
N PHE A 385 6.87 -7.91 14.59
CA PHE A 385 7.38 -9.13 15.27
C PHE A 385 7.19 -9.08 16.79
N LYS A 386 6.31 -8.21 17.26
CA LYS A 386 6.03 -8.04 18.69
C LYS A 386 5.62 -9.35 19.34
N ASP A 387 6.08 -9.58 20.57
CA ASP A 387 5.72 -10.75 21.39
C ASP A 387 6.06 -12.12 20.74
N SER A 388 6.99 -12.16 19.78
CA SER A 388 7.29 -13.35 18.97
C SER A 388 8.53 -14.07 19.46
N SER A 389 8.35 -14.88 20.52
CA SER A 389 9.44 -15.60 21.20
C SER A 389 9.94 -16.86 20.49
N ARG A 390 9.40 -17.21 19.30
CA ARG A 390 9.87 -18.36 18.50
C ARG A 390 10.95 -18.02 17.47
N PHE A 391 11.05 -16.76 17.05
CA PHE A 391 12.05 -16.36 16.07
C PHE A 391 13.44 -16.29 16.70
N THR A 392 14.40 -16.99 16.09
CA THR A 392 15.83 -16.92 16.44
C THR A 392 16.61 -16.10 15.44
N ASP A 393 16.12 -16.03 14.20
CA ASP A 393 16.64 -15.20 13.15
C ASP A 393 15.51 -14.73 12.22
N ILE A 394 15.65 -13.52 11.67
CA ILE A 394 14.73 -12.91 10.70
C ILE A 394 15.54 -12.30 9.58
N ASN A 395 15.43 -12.87 8.38
CA ASN A 395 16.09 -12.32 7.20
C ASN A 395 15.22 -11.22 6.56
N MET A 396 15.63 -9.98 6.75
CA MET A 396 14.99 -8.76 6.23
C MET A 396 15.88 -8.05 5.19
N SER A 397 16.79 -8.76 4.53
CA SER A 397 17.80 -8.17 3.65
C SER A 397 17.23 -7.42 2.43
N SER A 398 15.99 -7.75 2.02
CA SER A 398 15.26 -7.09 0.93
C SER A 398 14.46 -5.86 1.35
N PHE A 399 14.38 -5.56 2.65
CA PHE A 399 13.50 -4.50 3.13
C PHE A 399 13.96 -3.12 2.64
N ASN A 400 13.03 -2.41 2.02
CA ASN A 400 13.12 -0.99 1.74
C ASN A 400 12.12 -0.26 2.64
N THR A 401 12.62 0.46 3.64
CA THR A 401 11.79 1.13 4.64
C THR A 401 11.69 2.64 4.42
N SER A 402 12.07 3.13 3.25
CA SER A 402 12.12 4.57 2.95
C SER A 402 10.77 5.31 3.07
N LYS A 403 9.64 4.60 3.03
CA LYS A 403 8.30 5.17 3.23
C LYS A 403 7.72 4.91 4.62
N VAL A 404 8.38 4.11 5.45
CA VAL A 404 7.83 3.72 6.76
C VAL A 404 7.87 4.92 7.71
N THR A 405 6.74 5.15 8.38
CA THR A 405 6.57 6.23 9.36
C THR A 405 6.44 5.73 10.80
N ASP A 406 5.95 4.50 11.01
CA ASP A 406 5.77 3.90 12.33
C ASP A 406 6.49 2.55 12.42
N MET A 407 7.52 2.47 13.28
CA MET A 407 8.24 1.25 13.64
C MET A 407 8.11 0.95 15.14
N SER A 408 7.13 1.57 15.81
CA SER A 408 6.92 1.37 17.25
C SER A 408 6.69 -0.11 17.56
N GLU A 409 7.29 -0.57 18.64
CA GLU A 409 7.18 -1.95 19.14
C GLU A 409 7.57 -3.08 18.16
N MET A 410 8.28 -2.76 17.03
CA MET A 410 8.49 -3.72 15.94
C MET A 410 9.08 -5.07 16.40
N PHE A 411 10.01 -5.06 17.35
CA PHE A 411 10.62 -6.28 17.92
C PHE A 411 10.34 -6.45 19.41
N ARG A 412 9.39 -5.69 19.97
CA ARG A 412 9.07 -5.74 21.40
C ARG A 412 8.84 -7.18 21.87
N ASP A 413 9.49 -7.60 22.97
CA ASP A 413 9.36 -8.93 23.57
C ASP A 413 9.65 -10.12 22.60
N ALA A 414 10.38 -9.92 21.50
CA ALA A 414 10.88 -10.99 20.64
C ALA A 414 12.11 -11.67 21.27
N ALA A 415 11.88 -12.35 22.38
CA ALA A 415 12.87 -12.68 23.39
C ALA A 415 13.99 -13.66 22.97
N LYS A 416 13.89 -14.35 21.83
CA LYS A 416 14.92 -15.30 21.35
C LYS A 416 15.92 -14.67 20.38
N LEU A 417 15.66 -13.47 19.88
CA LEU A 417 16.59 -12.79 18.98
C LEU A 417 17.86 -12.39 19.73
N THR A 418 19.02 -12.79 19.21
CA THR A 418 20.34 -12.41 19.71
C THR A 418 21.00 -11.33 18.86
N THR A 419 20.65 -11.29 17.59
CA THR A 419 21.10 -10.29 16.62
C THR A 419 19.92 -9.82 15.80
N ILE A 420 19.85 -8.52 15.55
CA ILE A 420 18.89 -7.92 14.62
C ILE A 420 19.67 -7.16 13.56
N ASN A 421 19.52 -7.57 12.28
CA ASN A 421 20.19 -6.92 11.15
C ASN A 421 19.25 -5.94 10.44
N LEU A 422 19.54 -4.64 10.57
CA LEU A 422 18.82 -3.53 9.98
C LEU A 422 19.68 -2.78 8.94
N SER A 423 20.68 -3.43 8.34
CA SER A 423 21.58 -2.78 7.40
C SER A 423 20.90 -2.26 6.13
N SER A 424 19.74 -2.84 5.78
CA SER A 424 18.88 -2.42 4.66
C SER A 424 17.87 -1.31 5.02
N PHE A 425 17.75 -0.96 6.32
CA PHE A 425 16.72 -0.04 6.79
C PHE A 425 17.11 1.41 6.57
N ASP A 426 16.14 2.21 6.15
CA ASP A 426 16.17 3.66 6.09
C ASP A 426 15.14 4.23 7.07
N PHE A 427 15.59 5.07 8.00
CA PHE A 427 14.75 5.64 9.07
C PHE A 427 14.33 7.09 8.80
N GLN A 428 14.68 7.65 7.63
CA GLN A 428 14.51 9.08 7.35
C GLN A 428 13.07 9.60 7.46
N ASN A 429 12.07 8.74 7.31
CA ASN A 429 10.66 9.10 7.41
C ASN A 429 9.97 8.57 8.67
N VAL A 430 10.69 7.83 9.51
CA VAL A 430 10.15 7.29 10.76
C VAL A 430 9.93 8.41 11.76
N THR A 431 8.74 8.44 12.37
CA THR A 431 8.34 9.41 13.40
C THR A 431 8.18 8.79 14.77
N ASP A 432 7.89 7.48 14.85
CA ASP A 432 7.71 6.74 16.11
C ASP A 432 8.57 5.48 16.16
N MET A 433 9.44 5.39 17.17
CA MET A 433 10.26 4.23 17.52
C MET A 433 10.02 3.76 18.97
N ASN A 434 8.87 4.14 19.56
CA ASN A 434 8.54 3.72 20.92
C ASN A 434 8.66 2.21 21.08
N GLY A 435 9.47 1.77 22.06
CA GLY A 435 9.61 0.37 22.42
C GLY A 435 10.11 -0.55 21.30
N MET A 436 10.76 -0.05 20.26
CA MET A 436 11.18 -0.87 19.09
C MET A 436 11.97 -2.11 19.50
N PHE A 437 12.84 -2.02 20.52
CA PHE A 437 13.66 -3.11 21.05
C PHE A 437 13.36 -3.38 22.53
N TYR A 438 12.14 -3.12 22.97
CA TYR A 438 11.71 -3.29 24.37
C TYR A 438 11.77 -4.74 24.80
N GLN A 439 12.35 -5.02 25.99
CA GLN A 439 12.42 -6.36 26.64
C GLN A 439 13.14 -7.46 25.82
N LEU A 440 14.05 -7.08 24.94
CA LEU A 440 14.88 -8.03 24.19
C LEU A 440 16.03 -8.57 25.07
N ARG A 441 15.69 -9.45 26.00
CA ARG A 441 16.59 -9.92 27.09
C ARG A 441 17.78 -10.76 26.63
N ASN A 442 17.81 -11.22 25.37
CA ASN A 442 18.92 -11.96 24.77
C ASN A 442 19.61 -11.20 23.64
N LEU A 443 19.14 -10.01 23.28
CA LEU A 443 19.71 -9.21 22.20
C LEU A 443 21.11 -8.69 22.57
N GLN A 444 22.13 -9.12 21.83
CA GLN A 444 23.51 -8.69 22.02
C GLN A 444 23.90 -7.59 21.04
N THR A 445 23.43 -7.69 19.80
CA THR A 445 23.86 -6.85 18.70
C THR A 445 22.71 -6.34 17.84
N VAL A 446 22.70 -5.06 17.54
CA VAL A 446 21.89 -4.44 16.49
C VAL A 446 22.85 -3.98 15.40
N VAL A 447 22.76 -4.61 14.23
CA VAL A 447 23.55 -4.20 13.05
C VAL A 447 22.74 -3.17 12.26
N VAL A 448 23.28 -1.99 12.08
CA VAL A 448 22.64 -0.89 11.36
C VAL A 448 23.69 -0.11 10.59
N SER A 449 23.38 0.28 9.35
CA SER A 449 24.31 1.11 8.56
C SER A 449 24.33 2.54 9.07
N ARG A 450 23.17 3.12 9.36
CA ARG A 450 23.01 4.47 9.90
C ARG A 450 21.62 4.63 10.54
N PHE A 451 21.58 5.24 11.72
CA PHE A 451 20.33 5.70 12.32
C PHE A 451 20.00 7.15 11.90
N ASN A 452 19.56 7.35 10.67
CA ASN A 452 19.07 8.65 10.17
C ASN A 452 17.66 8.97 10.72
N THR A 453 17.58 9.19 12.03
CA THR A 453 16.33 9.28 12.81
C THR A 453 15.85 10.72 13.01
N GLY A 454 16.23 11.64 12.12
CA GLY A 454 16.02 13.09 12.29
C GLY A 454 14.56 13.54 12.40
N LYS A 455 13.59 12.72 11.97
CA LYS A 455 12.14 12.98 12.12
C LYS A 455 11.50 12.26 13.31
N VAL A 456 12.21 11.39 14.00
CA VAL A 456 11.65 10.65 15.13
C VAL A 456 11.39 11.59 16.29
N THR A 457 10.14 11.64 16.73
CA THR A 457 9.70 12.43 17.88
C THR A 457 9.61 11.62 19.16
N ASN A 458 9.42 10.30 19.04
CA ASN A 458 9.15 9.41 20.16
C ASN A 458 10.13 8.23 20.21
N PHE A 459 11.08 8.32 21.15
CA PHE A 459 12.05 7.26 21.48
C PHE A 459 11.72 6.57 22.81
N LYS A 460 10.50 6.76 23.37
CA LYS A 460 10.12 6.19 24.64
C LYS A 460 10.40 4.70 24.70
N ASN A 461 11.09 4.25 25.75
CA ASN A 461 11.36 2.83 26.03
C ASN A 461 12.08 2.06 24.87
N MET A 462 12.73 2.74 23.92
CA MET A 462 13.26 2.11 22.70
C MET A 462 14.13 0.88 23.00
N PHE A 463 15.00 0.95 24.01
CA PHE A 463 15.90 -0.14 24.45
C PHE A 463 15.61 -0.63 25.88
N TRP A 464 14.42 -0.39 26.41
CA TRP A 464 14.08 -0.80 27.78
C TRP A 464 14.33 -2.30 27.99
N ASN A 465 15.21 -2.64 28.98
CA ASN A 465 15.62 -4.01 29.28
C ASN A 465 16.17 -4.82 28.08
N ALA A 466 16.72 -4.16 27.07
CA ALA A 466 17.48 -4.83 26.03
C ALA A 466 18.85 -5.25 26.54
N ALA A 467 19.29 -6.48 26.27
CA ALA A 467 20.55 -7.02 26.78
C ALA A 467 21.77 -6.59 25.96
N ILE A 468 21.67 -5.52 25.18
CA ILE A 468 22.76 -4.99 24.36
C ILE A 468 23.99 -4.66 25.21
N THR A 469 25.17 -5.11 24.75
CA THR A 469 26.45 -4.88 25.39
C THR A 469 27.31 -3.85 24.66
N SER A 470 26.94 -3.52 23.43
CA SER A 470 27.53 -2.44 22.64
C SER A 470 26.46 -1.74 21.79
N LEU A 471 26.57 -0.43 21.62
CA LEU A 471 25.67 0.37 20.77
C LEU A 471 26.46 1.54 20.21
N ASN A 472 26.50 1.65 18.87
CA ASN A 472 27.03 2.84 18.24
C ASN A 472 25.93 3.91 18.15
N THR A 473 26.07 4.99 18.90
CA THR A 473 25.10 6.08 19.00
C THR A 473 25.42 7.26 18.09
N ALA A 474 26.60 7.28 17.45
CA ALA A 474 27.07 8.41 16.64
C ALA A 474 26.16 8.72 15.42
N GLY A 475 25.39 7.75 14.95
CA GLY A 475 24.47 7.92 13.82
C GLY A 475 23.05 8.34 14.20
N PHE A 476 22.72 8.46 15.50
CA PHE A 476 21.40 8.93 15.90
C PHE A 476 21.25 10.42 15.66
N GLU A 477 20.22 10.78 14.91
CA GLU A 477 19.78 12.15 14.68
C GLU A 477 18.54 12.39 15.56
N THR A 478 18.67 13.21 16.62
CA THR A 478 17.63 13.35 17.66
C THR A 478 17.01 14.74 17.75
N GLN A 479 17.25 15.59 16.76
CA GLN A 479 16.80 17.01 16.77
C GLN A 479 15.28 17.20 16.85
N SER A 480 14.48 16.20 16.43
CA SER A 480 13.00 16.25 16.51
C SER A 480 12.44 15.56 17.75
N ALA A 481 13.29 14.91 18.56
CA ALA A 481 12.83 14.13 19.70
C ALA A 481 12.14 15.00 20.77
N THR A 482 10.96 14.59 21.20
CA THR A 482 10.21 15.20 22.30
C THR A 482 10.10 14.28 23.51
N ASN A 483 10.13 12.96 23.30
CA ASN A 483 10.03 11.96 24.37
C ASN A 483 11.18 10.96 24.29
N MET A 484 12.02 10.92 25.31
CA MET A 484 13.09 9.95 25.53
C MET A 484 12.93 9.17 26.83
N SER A 485 11.70 9.16 27.40
CA SER A 485 11.47 8.47 28.69
C SER A 485 11.78 6.97 28.58
N GLY A 486 12.55 6.46 29.54
CA GLY A 486 12.95 5.06 29.62
C GLY A 486 13.81 4.55 28.46
N MET A 487 14.34 5.40 27.57
CA MET A 487 15.00 4.99 26.30
C MET A 487 16.10 3.94 26.50
N PHE A 488 16.92 4.07 27.53
CA PHE A 488 18.02 3.17 27.86
C PHE A 488 17.84 2.47 29.24
N ALA A 489 16.64 2.43 29.77
CA ALA A 489 16.40 1.81 31.06
C ALA A 489 16.73 0.31 31.05
N GLY A 490 17.48 -0.15 32.05
CA GLY A 490 17.82 -1.57 32.22
C GLY A 490 18.78 -2.16 31.17
N VAL A 491 19.42 -1.36 30.32
CA VAL A 491 20.43 -1.85 29.36
C VAL A 491 21.68 -2.39 30.06
N LYS A 492 22.41 -3.33 29.40
CA LYS A 492 23.62 -3.94 29.93
C LYS A 492 24.92 -3.29 29.45
N LEU A 493 24.85 -2.07 28.94
CA LEU A 493 26.02 -1.30 28.49
C LEU A 493 26.91 -0.90 29.67
N ALA A 494 28.23 -1.07 29.53
CA ALA A 494 29.20 -0.57 30.51
C ALA A 494 29.49 0.93 30.32
N THR A 495 29.49 1.40 29.07
CA THR A 495 29.69 2.81 28.71
C THR A 495 28.60 3.20 27.72
N LEU A 496 28.05 4.40 27.88
CA LEU A 496 27.08 4.96 26.95
C LEU A 496 27.49 6.40 26.62
N ASP A 497 27.79 6.64 25.35
CA ASP A 497 28.15 7.96 24.85
C ASP A 497 26.99 8.53 24.03
N LEU A 498 26.39 9.60 24.55
CA LEU A 498 25.29 10.34 23.91
C LEU A 498 25.71 11.75 23.51
N SER A 499 27.00 11.97 23.29
CA SER A 499 27.56 13.29 22.91
C SER A 499 27.01 13.77 21.55
N SER A 500 26.53 12.87 20.69
CA SER A 500 25.88 13.21 19.41
C SER A 500 24.42 13.66 19.54
N PHE A 501 23.78 13.44 20.71
CA PHE A 501 22.36 13.69 20.87
C PHE A 501 22.04 15.19 20.97
N ASN A 502 21.08 15.64 20.17
CA ASN A 502 20.45 16.95 20.31
C ASN A 502 19.13 16.78 21.08
N THR A 503 19.06 17.30 22.30
CA THR A 503 17.91 17.14 23.19
C THR A 503 17.11 18.43 23.38
N GLN A 504 17.35 19.46 22.56
CA GLN A 504 16.74 20.78 22.70
C GLN A 504 15.21 20.78 22.72
N ASN A 505 14.56 19.81 22.07
CA ASN A 505 13.10 19.70 21.99
C ASN A 505 12.51 18.64 22.95
N VAL A 506 13.35 17.96 23.73
CA VAL A 506 12.90 16.92 24.64
C VAL A 506 12.17 17.51 25.84
N THR A 507 10.99 17.00 26.13
CA THR A 507 10.16 17.39 27.28
C THR A 507 10.10 16.34 28.39
N ASP A 508 10.29 15.05 28.06
CA ASP A 508 10.26 13.94 29.01
C ASP A 508 11.53 13.07 28.93
N MET A 509 12.33 13.05 29.99
CA MET A 509 13.50 12.21 30.19
C MET A 509 13.31 11.25 31.38
N SER A 510 12.08 11.04 31.84
CA SER A 510 11.82 10.17 33.01
C SER A 510 12.34 8.78 32.79
N GLY A 511 13.01 8.22 33.78
CA GLY A 511 13.56 6.87 33.74
C GLY A 511 14.57 6.58 32.64
N MET A 512 15.10 7.58 31.92
CA MET A 512 15.91 7.38 30.70
C MET A 512 17.07 6.41 30.92
N PHE A 513 17.71 6.43 32.08
CA PHE A 513 18.79 5.53 32.49
C PHE A 513 18.44 4.71 33.75
N SER A 514 17.16 4.53 34.01
CA SER A 514 16.71 3.77 35.17
C SER A 514 17.15 2.31 35.10
N GLY A 515 17.53 1.70 36.23
CA GLY A 515 17.89 0.28 36.29
C GLY A 515 19.16 -0.12 35.52
N THR A 516 20.01 0.82 35.12
CA THR A 516 21.28 0.53 34.43
C THR A 516 22.33 0.03 35.40
N GLU A 517 22.27 -1.28 35.78
CA GLU A 517 23.12 -1.91 36.75
C GLU A 517 24.60 -2.04 36.32
N TYR A 518 24.86 -2.13 35.03
CA TYR A 518 26.19 -2.37 34.46
C TYR A 518 26.89 -1.10 34.00
N LEU A 519 26.15 0.01 33.86
CA LEU A 519 26.67 1.27 33.37
C LEU A 519 27.66 1.87 34.38
N THR A 520 28.91 2.06 33.96
CA THR A 520 29.99 2.67 34.76
C THR A 520 30.20 4.14 34.40
N THR A 521 30.06 4.46 33.10
CA THR A 521 30.37 5.79 32.55
C THR A 521 29.29 6.21 31.56
N LEU A 522 28.86 7.46 31.70
CA LEU A 522 27.81 8.07 30.84
C LEU A 522 28.27 9.44 30.35
N TYR A 523 28.23 9.69 29.04
CA TYR A 523 28.54 10.99 28.43
C TYR A 523 27.27 11.67 27.96
N LEU A 524 27.00 12.89 28.47
CA LEU A 524 25.83 13.73 28.18
C LEU A 524 26.28 15.13 27.68
N THR A 525 27.36 15.20 26.94
CA THR A 525 28.09 16.44 26.61
C THR A 525 27.18 17.51 25.98
N ASN A 526 26.29 17.12 25.07
CA ASN A 526 25.44 18.07 24.33
C ASN A 526 23.97 18.08 24.81
N PHE A 527 23.69 17.57 26.01
CA PHE A 527 22.34 17.60 26.54
C PHE A 527 21.90 19.03 26.83
N ASP A 528 20.83 19.45 26.19
CA ASP A 528 20.08 20.67 26.48
C ASP A 528 18.76 20.29 27.15
N THR A 529 18.57 20.72 28.38
CA THR A 529 17.42 20.33 29.20
C THR A 529 16.45 21.46 29.46
N ARG A 530 16.57 22.57 28.73
CA ARG A 530 15.75 23.78 28.96
C ARG A 530 14.24 23.54 28.82
N ASN A 531 13.84 22.56 27.97
CA ASN A 531 12.45 22.22 27.72
C ASN A 531 11.98 20.99 28.51
N VAL A 532 12.85 20.36 29.29
CA VAL A 532 12.51 19.15 30.03
C VAL A 532 11.66 19.50 31.26
N THR A 533 10.50 18.89 31.33
CA THR A 533 9.55 19.03 32.45
C THR A 533 9.56 17.84 33.39
N ASN A 534 10.09 16.69 32.97
CA ASN A 534 10.05 15.45 33.73
C ASN A 534 11.40 14.72 33.76
N PHE A 535 12.04 14.69 34.94
CA PHE A 535 13.29 13.98 35.23
C PHE A 535 13.08 12.80 36.20
N LYS A 536 11.83 12.43 36.51
CA LYS A 536 11.54 11.39 37.51
C LYS A 536 12.30 10.10 37.18
N ASP A 537 12.99 9.54 38.21
CA ASP A 537 13.73 8.29 38.12
C ASP A 537 14.81 8.23 37.01
N MET A 538 15.25 9.37 36.45
CA MET A 538 16.14 9.42 35.28
C MET A 538 17.39 8.55 35.45
N PHE A 539 18.00 8.54 36.63
CA PHE A 539 19.17 7.72 36.96
C PHE A 539 18.91 6.71 38.07
N SER A 540 17.67 6.48 38.47
CA SER A 540 17.30 5.58 39.57
C SER A 540 17.69 4.13 39.26
N LEU A 541 18.12 3.37 40.27
CA LEU A 541 18.25 1.91 40.13
C LEU A 541 16.91 1.18 40.28
N GLY A 542 15.86 1.82 40.80
CA GLY A 542 14.59 1.16 41.07
C GLY A 542 14.76 -0.01 42.06
N SER A 543 14.29 -1.18 41.70
CA SER A 543 14.41 -2.42 42.48
C SER A 543 15.73 -3.18 42.29
N TYR A 544 16.60 -2.74 41.40
CA TYR A 544 17.88 -3.38 41.13
C TYR A 544 18.88 -3.12 42.27
N THR A 545 19.75 -4.09 42.56
CA THR A 545 20.67 -4.03 43.69
C THR A 545 22.10 -3.68 43.32
N ARG A 546 22.49 -3.95 42.07
CA ARG A 546 23.84 -3.67 41.59
C ARG A 546 23.93 -2.23 41.09
N ASP A 547 24.84 -1.46 41.64
CA ASP A 547 25.21 -0.12 41.18
C ASP A 547 26.63 -0.15 40.64
N SER A 548 26.84 0.32 39.41
CA SER A 548 28.16 0.41 38.78
C SER A 548 28.47 1.84 38.31
N LEU A 549 27.48 2.76 38.32
CA LEU A 549 27.64 4.10 37.79
C LEU A 549 28.52 4.95 38.68
N THR A 550 29.70 5.29 38.19
CA THR A 550 30.70 6.08 38.92
C THR A 550 30.89 7.47 38.32
N ARG A 551 30.65 7.66 37.01
CA ARG A 551 30.92 8.92 36.32
C ARG A 551 29.82 9.29 35.35
N ILE A 552 29.40 10.55 35.40
CA ILE A 552 28.51 11.19 34.42
C ILE A 552 29.27 12.44 33.92
N TYR A 553 29.55 12.48 32.63
CA TYR A 553 30.22 13.61 32.01
C TYR A 553 29.21 14.53 31.35
N ALA A 554 29.28 15.83 31.61
CA ALA A 554 28.42 16.86 31.02
C ALA A 554 29.21 18.15 30.77
N LYS A 555 28.79 18.94 29.80
CA LYS A 555 29.35 20.26 29.50
C LYS A 555 28.69 21.36 30.34
N ASN A 556 27.41 21.21 30.62
CA ASN A 556 26.59 22.20 31.32
C ASN A 556 25.79 21.56 32.46
N ASP A 557 25.42 22.39 33.43
CA ASP A 557 24.40 22.02 34.40
C ASP A 557 23.05 21.78 33.68
N PHE A 558 22.23 20.89 34.23
CA PHE A 558 20.87 20.74 33.71
C PHE A 558 20.01 21.95 34.08
N ASN A 559 19.28 22.45 33.09
CA ASN A 559 18.30 23.49 33.32
C ASN A 559 17.02 22.90 33.93
N LEU A 560 16.66 23.33 35.12
CA LEU A 560 15.52 22.85 35.87
C LEU A 560 14.35 23.83 35.90
N SER A 561 14.41 24.93 35.16
CA SER A 561 13.42 26.01 35.24
C SER A 561 12.00 25.56 34.88
N ASN A 562 11.86 24.58 34.00
CA ASN A 562 10.58 24.02 33.57
C ASN A 562 10.17 22.74 34.31
N ALA A 563 10.94 22.28 35.31
CA ALA A 563 10.58 21.12 36.10
C ALA A 563 9.57 21.50 37.19
N PRO A 564 8.30 21.09 37.11
CA PRO A 564 7.23 21.60 38.00
C PRO A 564 7.33 21.05 39.43
N ASN A 565 8.11 19.99 39.65
CA ASN A 565 8.21 19.34 40.93
C ASN A 565 9.66 18.98 41.27
N LEU A 566 10.28 19.79 42.12
CA LEU A 566 11.67 19.60 42.58
C LEU A 566 11.86 18.42 43.57
N ARG A 567 10.77 17.79 44.01
CA ARG A 567 10.80 16.65 44.97
C ARG A 567 10.86 15.27 44.29
N LEU A 568 11.13 15.21 43.01
CA LEU A 568 11.20 13.94 42.29
C LEU A 568 12.44 13.15 42.69
N GLU A 569 12.30 11.84 42.86
CA GLU A 569 13.43 10.92 42.93
C GLU A 569 14.10 10.83 41.57
N VAL A 570 15.41 11.07 41.51
CA VAL A 570 16.19 11.06 40.28
C VAL A 570 17.30 10.02 40.35
N PHE A 571 17.93 9.86 41.51
CA PHE A 571 19.08 8.98 41.74
C PHE A 571 18.78 7.83 42.73
N GLY A 572 17.54 7.43 42.88
CA GLY A 572 17.13 6.40 43.80
C GLY A 572 18.00 5.13 43.71
N GLY A 573 18.53 4.65 44.84
CA GLY A 573 19.38 3.45 44.92
C GLY A 573 20.84 3.62 44.46
N ARG A 574 21.25 4.74 43.81
CA ARG A 574 22.65 4.97 43.40
C ARG A 574 23.55 5.17 44.64
N ARG A 575 24.65 4.40 44.70
CA ARG A 575 25.57 4.40 45.85
C ARG A 575 27.00 4.80 45.46
N LEU A 576 27.40 4.66 44.18
CA LEU A 576 28.78 4.82 43.74
C LEU A 576 29.07 6.22 43.18
N LEU A 577 28.03 6.99 42.76
CA LEU A 577 28.24 8.37 42.36
C LEU A 577 28.79 9.21 43.50
N ARG A 578 29.86 9.97 43.22
CA ARG A 578 30.52 10.85 44.16
C ARG A 578 30.82 12.20 43.50
N THR A 579 30.90 13.22 44.35
CA THR A 579 31.46 14.50 44.01
C THR A 579 32.98 14.43 43.95
N SER A 580 33.66 15.44 43.45
CA SER A 580 35.13 15.46 43.35
C SER A 580 35.86 15.29 44.68
N ASN A 581 35.26 15.71 45.80
CA ASN A 581 35.79 15.52 47.14
C ASN A 581 35.44 14.15 47.77
N GLY A 582 34.85 13.22 46.99
CA GLY A 582 34.48 11.89 47.42
C GLY A 582 33.19 11.77 48.25
N SER A 583 32.49 12.89 48.52
CA SER A 583 31.22 12.88 49.22
C SER A 583 30.04 12.48 48.33
N ARG A 584 28.88 12.29 48.90
CA ARG A 584 27.63 12.23 48.12
C ARG A 584 27.04 13.61 48.01
N CYS A 585 26.50 13.98 46.85
CA CYS A 585 25.60 15.10 46.78
C CYS A 585 24.41 14.82 47.71
N ASN A 586 23.95 15.81 48.45
CA ASN A 586 22.91 15.63 49.45
C ASN A 586 21.61 15.12 48.82
N ILE A 587 21.26 13.84 49.12
CA ILE A 587 20.14 13.13 48.51
C ILE A 587 18.94 13.10 49.45
N SER A 588 18.84 14.02 50.42
CA SER A 588 17.63 14.12 51.25
C SER A 588 16.41 14.34 50.34
N SER A 589 15.30 13.68 50.69
CA SER A 589 14.04 13.78 49.95
C SER A 589 13.65 15.24 49.68
N GLY A 590 13.72 15.69 48.43
CA GLY A 590 13.37 17.03 47.99
C GLY A 590 14.51 17.86 47.37
N GLU A 591 15.76 17.36 47.31
CA GLU A 591 16.88 18.13 46.74
C GLU A 591 17.68 17.38 45.66
N GLN A 592 17.27 16.17 45.27
CA GLN A 592 18.01 15.34 44.31
C GLN A 592 18.21 16.01 42.94
N LEU A 593 17.29 16.85 42.51
CA LEU A 593 17.44 17.63 41.27
C LEU A 593 18.63 18.59 41.31
N LYS A 594 18.97 19.11 42.49
CA LYS A 594 20.14 20.01 42.64
C LYS A 594 21.46 19.31 42.33
N CYS A 595 21.51 17.97 42.35
CA CYS A 595 22.68 17.16 41.98
C CYS A 595 22.88 16.98 40.48
N LEU A 596 21.92 17.43 39.64
CA LEU A 596 22.02 17.43 38.17
C LEU A 596 22.87 18.60 37.64
N ARG A 597 24.04 18.73 38.19
CA ARG A 597 24.98 19.80 37.82
C ARG A 597 26.45 19.35 37.91
N ILE A 598 27.31 20.13 37.31
CA ILE A 598 28.75 19.97 37.39
C ILE A 598 29.20 20.17 38.84
N ASP A 599 30.07 19.29 39.31
CA ASP A 599 30.65 19.39 40.65
C ASP A 599 31.66 20.51 40.71
N ARG A 600 31.45 21.45 41.62
CA ARG A 600 32.33 22.64 41.85
C ARG A 600 32.60 22.83 43.34
N PRO A 601 33.75 23.43 43.73
CA PRO A 601 34.01 23.80 45.12
C PRO A 601 32.89 24.66 45.67
N GLY A 602 32.27 24.19 46.78
CA GLY A 602 31.15 24.89 47.42
C GLY A 602 29.76 24.68 46.80
N ASP A 603 29.70 24.04 45.62
CA ASP A 603 28.45 23.78 44.92
C ASP A 603 28.45 22.32 44.33
N PRO A 604 28.27 21.31 45.19
CA PRO A 604 28.47 19.91 44.79
C PRO A 604 27.41 19.40 43.80
N GLY A 605 27.87 18.62 42.81
CA GLY A 605 27.04 17.97 41.81
C GLY A 605 27.59 16.59 41.45
N TYR A 606 26.84 15.81 40.63
CA TYR A 606 27.29 14.50 40.19
C TYR A 606 27.92 14.50 38.78
N PHE A 607 27.95 15.65 38.10
CA PHE A 607 28.54 15.71 36.78
C PHE A 607 30.01 16.12 36.81
N THR A 608 30.80 15.39 36.05
CA THR A 608 32.22 15.77 35.76
C THR A 608 32.23 16.65 34.53
N GLN A 609 32.85 17.79 34.61
CA GLN A 609 33.00 18.72 33.48
C GLN A 609 33.92 18.12 32.41
N ILE A 610 33.53 18.24 31.13
CA ILE A 610 34.34 17.92 29.96
C ILE A 610 34.84 19.21 29.32
#